data_ce246a1fc835edde365c1ac76f4e24c9
#
_entry.id   ce246a1fc835edde365c1ac76f4e24c9
#
_cell.length_a   1.000
_cell.length_b   1.000
_cell.length_c   1.000
_cell.angle_alpha   90.00
_cell.angle_beta   90.00
_cell.angle_gamma   90.00
#
_symmetry.space_group_name_H-M   'P 1'
#
loop_
_entity.id
_entity.type
_entity.pdbx_description
1 polymer ?
#
loop_
_entity_poly.entity_id
_entity_poly.type
_entity_poly.pdbx_seq_one_letter_code
_entity_poly.pdbx_strand_id
1 'polypeptide(L)'
;MVQADSMKMDDEKETTMTKKTNRTTAPKTTAPLLDGQPRRSTAADAPPPPPSQTWPYGGDAPRKGRVIVTPEMARGWLEANRNNRRLKVKCVERIAKDIKAGQWIYTGQSITFSETWRLLDGQHRLTAIANCGIACEALVETNVDDAAMSKTDTGGAGSRSPATAWCTSNNVEEHKDITARVNACFAALVGEIPRTSGEFGEAYEAFIDGVNGVMPQFAAHRAGLGRASIAAAFAIVWKESPAAVIAAAESYITGANLPPKHPMLVLRNSSLRASSERRTGGGTRARTAETHGALSLVLAAVQGKGRTQSKGAAPAADIERLREAHGL
;
A
#
# COMPACT_ATOMS: atom_id res chain seq x y z
N MET A 1 0.47 33.33 -73.21
CA MET A 1 -0.97 33.53 -73.40
C MET A 1 -1.54 32.16 -73.67
N VAL A 2 -2.03 31.46 -72.72
CA VAL A 2 -3.11 30.47 -72.71
C VAL A 2 -3.19 29.93 -71.25
N GLN A 3 -4.32 30.13 -70.60
CA GLN A 3 -4.71 29.64 -69.28
C GLN A 3 -4.90 28.12 -69.34
N ALA A 4 -4.51 27.46 -68.29
CA ALA A 4 -4.88 26.09 -68.01
C ALA A 4 -5.65 26.05 -66.65
N ASP A 5 -6.89 25.62 -66.77
CA ASP A 5 -7.83 25.36 -65.69
C ASP A 5 -7.33 24.27 -64.75
N SER A 6 -7.44 24.54 -63.48
CA SER A 6 -7.16 23.54 -62.40
C SER A 6 -8.49 22.92 -61.96
N MET A 7 -8.60 21.65 -62.19
CA MET A 7 -9.68 20.78 -61.72
C MET A 7 -9.43 20.37 -60.24
N LYS A 8 -10.34 20.79 -59.37
CA LYS A 8 -10.37 20.35 -57.96
C LYS A 8 -10.99 18.96 -57.93
N MET A 9 -10.26 18.01 -57.33
CA MET A 9 -10.82 16.75 -56.82
C MET A 9 -11.06 16.89 -55.31
N ASP A 10 -12.33 16.75 -54.94
CA ASP A 10 -12.77 16.68 -53.54
C ASP A 10 -12.47 15.27 -53.02
N ASP A 11 -11.59 15.19 -51.99
CA ASP A 11 -11.35 13.97 -51.25
C ASP A 11 -12.33 13.90 -50.09
N GLU A 12 -13.29 13.01 -50.18
CA GLU A 12 -14.22 12.63 -49.11
C GLU A 12 -13.43 11.86 -48.02
N LYS A 13 -13.24 12.48 -46.86
CA LYS A 13 -12.73 11.81 -45.65
C LYS A 13 -13.87 11.06 -44.98
N GLU A 14 -13.90 9.78 -45.19
CA GLU A 14 -14.73 8.83 -44.47
C GLU A 14 -14.32 8.79 -42.99
N THR A 15 -15.17 9.33 -42.11
CA THR A 15 -14.95 9.38 -40.67
C THR A 15 -15.41 8.07 -40.05
N THR A 16 -14.48 7.15 -39.82
CA THR A 16 -14.77 5.90 -39.13
C THR A 16 -14.98 6.17 -37.63
N MET A 17 -16.22 6.17 -37.18
CA MET A 17 -16.61 6.18 -35.78
C MET A 17 -16.22 4.89 -35.13
N THR A 18 -15.13 4.89 -34.32
CA THR A 18 -14.81 3.80 -33.39
C THR A 18 -15.76 3.85 -32.22
N LYS A 19 -16.63 2.86 -32.10
CA LYS A 19 -17.48 2.59 -30.92
C LYS A 19 -16.60 2.37 -29.68
N LYS A 20 -16.65 3.32 -28.75
CA LYS A 20 -16.17 3.12 -27.39
C LYS A 20 -17.08 2.11 -26.70
N THR A 21 -16.58 0.89 -26.48
CA THR A 21 -17.23 -0.09 -25.63
C THR A 21 -17.22 0.42 -24.18
N ASN A 22 -18.41 0.65 -23.66
CA ASN A 22 -18.66 0.92 -22.25
C ASN A 22 -18.18 -0.29 -21.41
N ARG A 23 -17.07 -0.13 -20.73
CA ARG A 23 -16.61 -1.10 -19.75
C ARG A 23 -17.43 -0.91 -18.48
N THR A 24 -18.45 -1.73 -18.32
CA THR A 24 -19.24 -1.84 -17.08
C THR A 24 -18.30 -2.21 -15.96
N THR A 25 -18.01 -1.24 -15.08
CA THR A 25 -17.26 -1.50 -13.85
C THR A 25 -18.21 -2.15 -12.85
N ALA A 26 -17.97 -3.41 -12.51
CA ALA A 26 -18.61 -4.08 -11.38
C ALA A 26 -18.45 -3.24 -10.10
N PRO A 27 -19.44 -3.25 -9.20
CA PRO A 27 -19.34 -2.52 -7.95
C PRO A 27 -18.15 -3.07 -7.14
N LYS A 28 -17.23 -2.18 -6.76
CA LYS A 28 -16.14 -2.53 -5.86
C LYS A 28 -16.76 -2.82 -4.50
N THR A 29 -16.69 -4.07 -4.09
CA THR A 29 -16.97 -4.51 -2.72
C THR A 29 -16.19 -3.60 -1.77
N THR A 30 -16.88 -2.95 -0.88
CA THR A 30 -16.28 -2.21 0.24
C THR A 30 -15.45 -3.20 1.04
N ALA A 31 -14.15 -2.95 1.14
CA ALA A 31 -13.27 -3.76 1.98
C ALA A 31 -13.81 -3.73 3.41
N PRO A 32 -13.88 -4.89 4.10
CA PRO A 32 -14.29 -4.92 5.50
C PRO A 32 -13.30 -4.08 6.32
N LEU A 33 -13.83 -3.33 7.27
CA LEU A 33 -13.05 -2.65 8.30
C LEU A 33 -12.17 -3.71 8.99
N LEU A 34 -10.87 -3.47 9.05
CA LEU A 34 -9.95 -4.35 9.74
C LEU A 34 -10.26 -4.28 11.24
N ASP A 35 -10.73 -5.39 11.81
CA ASP A 35 -10.74 -5.57 13.26
C ASP A 35 -9.29 -5.49 13.73
N GLY A 36 -8.97 -4.37 14.39
CA GLY A 36 -7.62 -3.93 14.62
C GLY A 36 -6.94 -4.62 15.78
N GLN A 37 -6.31 -5.73 15.53
CA GLN A 37 -5.09 -6.14 16.26
C GLN A 37 -4.31 -7.07 15.30
N PRO A 38 -3.02 -6.85 15.08
CA PRO A 38 -2.22 -7.79 14.31
C PRO A 38 -2.18 -9.11 15.08
N ARG A 39 -2.87 -10.12 14.57
CA ARG A 39 -2.72 -11.48 15.09
C ARG A 39 -1.32 -11.96 14.71
N ARG A 40 -0.47 -12.15 15.70
CA ARG A 40 0.75 -12.93 15.47
C ARG A 40 0.33 -14.31 14.99
N SER A 41 0.79 -14.72 13.82
CA SER A 41 0.63 -16.09 13.33
C SER A 41 1.26 -17.03 14.36
N THR A 42 0.45 -17.93 14.91
CA THR A 42 0.97 -19.00 15.77
C THR A 42 1.25 -20.23 14.91
N ALA A 43 2.08 -21.14 15.37
CA ALA A 43 2.32 -22.40 14.67
C ALA A 43 1.03 -23.21 14.40
N ALA A 44 -0.03 -22.97 15.18
CA ALA A 44 -1.35 -23.56 15.01
C ALA A 44 -2.12 -22.98 13.78
N ASP A 45 -1.78 -21.77 13.31
CA ASP A 45 -2.40 -21.13 12.13
C ASP A 45 -1.69 -21.50 10.82
N ALA A 46 -0.57 -22.24 10.89
CA ALA A 46 0.11 -22.74 9.70
C ALA A 46 -0.76 -23.81 9.01
N PRO A 47 -0.88 -23.81 7.67
CA PRO A 47 -1.48 -24.94 6.98
C PRO A 47 -0.67 -26.17 7.32
N PRO A 48 -1.31 -27.34 7.38
CA PRO A 48 -0.55 -28.58 7.40
C PRO A 48 0.41 -28.57 6.21
N PRO A 49 1.63 -29.06 6.40
CA PRO A 49 2.59 -29.19 5.29
C PRO A 49 1.90 -29.88 4.12
N PRO A 50 2.08 -29.42 2.87
CA PRO A 50 1.53 -30.13 1.74
C PRO A 50 1.96 -31.59 1.77
N PRO A 51 1.08 -32.54 1.35
CA PRO A 51 1.34 -34.00 1.47
C PRO A 51 2.61 -34.53 0.78
N SER A 52 3.27 -33.70 -0.01
CA SER A 52 4.55 -34.03 -0.69
C SER A 52 5.79 -33.58 0.08
N GLN A 53 5.68 -33.17 1.33
CA GLN A 53 6.80 -32.69 2.15
C GLN A 53 7.58 -33.75 2.91
N THR A 54 7.57 -34.95 2.47
CA THR A 54 8.78 -35.76 2.66
C THR A 54 9.84 -35.09 1.79
N TRP A 55 10.83 -34.52 2.42
CA TRP A 55 12.07 -34.13 1.75
C TRP A 55 12.44 -35.28 0.79
N PRO A 56 12.60 -34.99 -0.53
CA PRO A 56 12.69 -36.07 -1.53
C PRO A 56 13.88 -37.02 -1.34
N TYR A 57 14.75 -36.71 -0.38
CA TYR A 57 15.96 -37.49 -0.10
C TYR A 57 15.92 -38.28 1.22
N GLY A 58 14.77 -38.34 1.91
CA GLY A 58 14.59 -39.04 3.18
C GLY A 58 15.28 -38.33 4.36
N GLY A 59 14.67 -38.35 5.55
CA GLY A 59 15.16 -37.67 6.74
C GLY A 59 14.56 -36.28 6.93
N ASP A 60 15.05 -35.57 7.92
CA ASP A 60 14.63 -34.18 8.20
C ASP A 60 15.08 -33.28 7.05
N ALA A 61 14.20 -32.40 6.59
CA ALA A 61 14.52 -31.41 5.57
C ALA A 61 15.76 -30.60 5.99
N PRO A 62 16.87 -30.61 5.20
CA PRO A 62 18.04 -29.83 5.55
C PRO A 62 17.67 -28.36 5.58
N ARG A 63 18.28 -27.60 6.47
CA ARG A 63 18.07 -26.15 6.53
C ARG A 63 18.31 -25.47 5.19
N LYS A 64 19.15 -26.06 4.32
CA LYS A 64 19.47 -25.52 2.99
C LYS A 64 19.95 -26.62 2.06
N GLY A 65 19.35 -26.72 0.86
CA GLY A 65 19.73 -27.73 -0.13
C GLY A 65 19.29 -27.42 -1.55
N ARG A 66 19.95 -28.02 -2.55
CA ARG A 66 19.52 -27.99 -3.95
C ARG A 66 18.42 -29.00 -4.17
N VAL A 67 17.36 -28.61 -4.85
CA VAL A 67 16.19 -29.45 -5.14
C VAL A 67 15.77 -29.25 -6.58
N ILE A 68 15.42 -30.36 -7.24
CA ILE A 68 14.68 -30.28 -8.51
C ILE A 68 13.22 -30.02 -8.16
N VAL A 69 12.77 -28.81 -8.32
CA VAL A 69 11.40 -28.38 -8.04
C VAL A 69 10.54 -28.74 -9.25
N THR A 70 9.64 -29.71 -9.08
CA THR A 70 8.67 -30.05 -10.12
C THR A 70 7.51 -29.07 -10.16
N PRO A 71 6.74 -29.00 -11.25
CA PRO A 71 5.54 -28.18 -11.33
C PRO A 71 4.50 -28.52 -10.25
N GLU A 72 4.38 -29.80 -9.87
CA GLU A 72 3.49 -30.28 -8.82
C GLU A 72 3.96 -29.77 -7.44
N MET A 73 5.25 -29.91 -7.15
CA MET A 73 5.85 -29.36 -5.92
C MET A 73 5.64 -27.85 -5.86
N ALA A 74 5.86 -27.14 -6.97
CA ALA A 74 5.68 -25.69 -7.03
C ALA A 74 4.23 -25.28 -6.75
N ARG A 75 3.24 -26.01 -7.27
CA ARG A 75 1.81 -25.78 -6.98
C ARG A 75 1.50 -25.98 -5.50
N GLY A 76 1.92 -27.11 -4.92
CA GLY A 76 1.70 -27.42 -3.51
C GLY A 76 2.39 -26.39 -2.58
N TRP A 77 3.62 -25.99 -2.92
CA TRP A 77 4.36 -24.99 -2.13
C TRP A 77 3.75 -23.59 -2.21
N LEU A 78 3.05 -23.25 -3.29
CA LEU A 78 2.32 -21.99 -3.40
C LEU A 78 1.10 -21.92 -2.46
N GLU A 79 0.59 -23.04 -1.95
CA GLU A 79 -0.45 -23.03 -0.91
C GLU A 79 0.07 -22.44 0.41
N ALA A 80 1.38 -22.52 0.66
CA ALA A 80 2.05 -21.87 1.78
C ALA A 80 2.30 -20.35 1.56
N ASN A 81 1.90 -19.81 0.40
CA ASN A 81 2.11 -18.40 0.05
C ASN A 81 1.04 -17.49 0.68
N ARG A 82 1.14 -17.27 1.96
CA ARG A 82 0.21 -16.41 2.72
C ARG A 82 0.75 -15.00 2.83
N ASN A 83 -0.07 -14.01 2.47
CA ASN A 83 0.20 -12.57 2.66
C ASN A 83 1.53 -12.06 2.08
N ASN A 84 2.03 -12.71 1.05
CA ASN A 84 3.14 -12.17 0.28
C ASN A 84 2.66 -10.99 -0.59
N ARG A 85 3.63 -10.14 -1.00
CA ARG A 85 3.34 -9.06 -1.95
C ARG A 85 2.62 -9.58 -3.20
N ARG A 86 1.80 -8.74 -3.79
CA ARG A 86 1.09 -9.06 -5.04
C ARG A 86 2.07 -9.53 -6.13
N LEU A 87 1.75 -10.63 -6.78
CA LEU A 87 2.52 -11.15 -7.91
C LEU A 87 2.67 -10.09 -9.02
N LYS A 88 3.89 -9.88 -9.48
CA LYS A 88 4.19 -9.08 -10.66
C LYS A 88 4.13 -10.00 -11.88
N VAL A 89 3.00 -10.00 -12.60
CA VAL A 89 2.76 -10.88 -13.76
C VAL A 89 3.91 -10.84 -14.77
N LYS A 90 4.38 -9.65 -15.14
CA LYS A 90 5.52 -9.50 -16.05
C LYS A 90 6.81 -10.18 -15.56
N CYS A 91 7.02 -10.27 -14.25
CA CYS A 91 8.17 -10.97 -13.68
C CYS A 91 8.02 -12.49 -13.84
N VAL A 92 6.83 -13.01 -13.54
CA VAL A 92 6.51 -14.43 -13.75
C VAL A 92 6.66 -14.83 -15.21
N GLU A 93 6.10 -14.04 -16.14
CA GLU A 93 6.19 -14.27 -17.58
C GLU A 93 7.64 -14.30 -18.09
N ARG A 94 8.49 -13.36 -17.61
CA ARG A 94 9.91 -13.34 -17.94
C ARG A 94 10.62 -14.62 -17.48
N ILE A 95 10.46 -15.00 -16.21
CA ILE A 95 11.05 -16.21 -15.66
C ILE A 95 10.54 -17.44 -16.43
N ALA A 96 9.24 -17.51 -16.72
CA ALA A 96 8.63 -18.58 -17.49
C ALA A 96 9.22 -18.70 -18.90
N LYS A 97 9.50 -17.55 -19.54
CA LYS A 97 10.16 -17.53 -20.86
C LYS A 97 11.59 -18.09 -20.80
N ASP A 98 12.36 -17.69 -19.78
CA ASP A 98 13.73 -18.19 -19.58
C ASP A 98 13.73 -19.71 -19.33
N ILE A 99 12.80 -20.21 -18.51
CA ILE A 99 12.65 -21.67 -18.28
C ILE A 99 12.33 -22.40 -19.58
N LYS A 100 11.34 -21.94 -20.36
CA LYS A 100 10.94 -22.59 -21.62
C LYS A 100 12.02 -22.54 -22.68
N ALA A 101 12.88 -21.52 -22.66
CA ALA A 101 14.02 -21.40 -23.55
C ALA A 101 15.24 -22.23 -23.12
N GLY A 102 15.17 -22.96 -22.00
CA GLY A 102 16.30 -23.70 -21.43
C GLY A 102 17.41 -22.77 -20.87
N GLN A 103 17.07 -21.51 -20.60
CA GLN A 103 17.98 -20.48 -20.09
C GLN A 103 17.91 -20.33 -18.58
N TRP A 104 17.20 -21.23 -17.89
CA TRP A 104 17.17 -21.23 -16.44
C TRP A 104 18.56 -21.56 -15.88
N ILE A 105 19.08 -20.67 -15.07
CA ILE A 105 20.37 -20.83 -14.40
C ILE A 105 20.16 -20.82 -12.90
N TYR A 106 20.79 -21.76 -12.21
CA TYR A 106 20.87 -21.76 -10.76
C TYR A 106 21.66 -20.54 -10.26
N THR A 107 20.98 -19.61 -9.59
CA THR A 107 21.58 -18.33 -9.15
C THR A 107 21.98 -18.32 -7.68
N GLY A 108 21.76 -19.43 -6.95
CA GLY A 108 21.98 -19.45 -5.50
C GLY A 108 20.93 -18.71 -4.66
N GLN A 109 19.95 -18.07 -5.28
CA GLN A 109 18.83 -17.46 -4.56
C GLN A 109 17.88 -18.55 -4.08
N SER A 110 17.65 -18.63 -2.75
CA SER A 110 16.80 -19.66 -2.16
C SER A 110 15.31 -19.38 -2.40
N ILE A 111 14.56 -20.47 -2.53
CA ILE A 111 13.12 -20.50 -2.22
C ILE A 111 13.07 -20.77 -0.73
N THR A 112 12.52 -19.82 0.05
CA THR A 112 12.69 -19.81 1.51
C THR A 112 11.37 -20.03 2.20
N PHE A 113 11.33 -20.96 3.13
CA PHE A 113 10.20 -21.26 4.00
C PHE A 113 10.55 -21.00 5.45
N SER A 114 9.58 -20.48 6.21
CA SER A 114 9.73 -20.31 7.65
C SER A 114 9.62 -21.64 8.39
N GLU A 115 9.89 -21.58 9.71
CA GLU A 115 9.64 -22.69 10.64
C GLU A 115 8.16 -23.07 10.75
N THR A 116 7.24 -22.13 10.43
CA THR A 116 5.79 -22.39 10.34
C THR A 116 5.33 -22.77 8.93
N TRP A 117 6.25 -23.13 8.04
CA TRP A 117 5.97 -23.49 6.64
C TRP A 117 5.30 -22.39 5.82
N ARG A 118 5.53 -21.15 6.14
CA ARG A 118 5.12 -20.01 5.34
C ARG A 118 6.18 -19.74 4.27
N LEU A 119 5.75 -19.51 3.03
CA LEU A 119 6.66 -19.10 1.96
C LEU A 119 7.13 -17.66 2.18
N LEU A 120 8.41 -17.47 2.52
CA LEU A 120 9.02 -16.18 2.76
C LEU A 120 9.54 -15.52 1.46
N ASP A 121 10.17 -16.32 0.58
CA ASP A 121 10.64 -15.85 -0.73
C ASP A 121 10.51 -16.95 -1.81
N GLY A 122 10.50 -16.53 -3.07
CA GLY A 122 10.44 -17.43 -4.22
C GLY A 122 9.09 -17.54 -4.92
N GLN A 123 8.04 -16.82 -4.49
CA GLN A 123 6.69 -16.91 -5.07
C GLN A 123 6.67 -16.75 -6.61
N HIS A 124 7.44 -15.81 -7.19
CA HIS A 124 7.49 -15.62 -8.64
C HIS A 124 8.13 -16.80 -9.37
N ARG A 125 9.19 -17.37 -8.78
CA ARG A 125 9.88 -18.54 -9.33
C ARG A 125 8.98 -19.77 -9.28
N LEU A 126 8.36 -20.05 -8.14
CA LEU A 126 7.40 -21.15 -8.00
C LEU A 126 6.23 -21.01 -8.98
N THR A 127 5.65 -19.81 -9.09
CA THR A 127 4.56 -19.57 -10.04
C THR A 127 5.01 -19.80 -11.49
N ALA A 128 6.22 -19.40 -11.84
CA ALA A 128 6.76 -19.61 -13.17
C ALA A 128 6.97 -21.12 -13.45
N ILE A 129 7.55 -21.87 -12.52
CA ILE A 129 7.75 -23.33 -12.63
C ILE A 129 6.39 -24.04 -12.77
N ALA A 130 5.42 -23.71 -11.90
CA ALA A 130 4.07 -24.27 -11.94
C ALA A 130 3.37 -24.04 -13.29
N ASN A 131 3.54 -22.84 -13.87
CA ASN A 131 2.91 -22.45 -15.13
C ASN A 131 3.63 -23.01 -16.37
N CYS A 132 4.95 -23.24 -16.29
CA CYS A 132 5.72 -23.77 -17.41
C CYS A 132 5.55 -25.27 -17.61
N GLY A 133 5.24 -26.01 -16.56
CA GLY A 133 5.23 -27.47 -16.61
C GLY A 133 6.63 -28.12 -16.70
N ILE A 134 7.70 -27.37 -16.39
CA ILE A 134 9.10 -27.80 -16.52
C ILE A 134 9.74 -27.75 -15.13
N ALA A 135 10.35 -28.87 -14.71
CA ALA A 135 11.10 -28.94 -13.46
C ALA A 135 12.41 -28.15 -13.54
N CYS A 136 12.74 -27.43 -12.47
CA CYS A 136 13.91 -26.57 -12.39
C CYS A 136 14.73 -26.84 -11.12
N GLU A 137 16.05 -26.82 -11.23
CA GLU A 137 16.90 -26.84 -10.05
C GLU A 137 16.81 -25.52 -9.31
N ALA A 138 16.56 -25.55 -8.01
CA ALA A 138 16.51 -24.39 -7.14
C ALA A 138 17.19 -24.69 -5.80
N LEU A 139 17.72 -23.65 -5.15
CA LEU A 139 18.09 -23.70 -3.76
C LEU A 139 16.83 -23.57 -2.91
N VAL A 140 16.62 -24.49 -1.98
CA VAL A 140 15.53 -24.43 -1.01
C VAL A 140 16.12 -24.27 0.38
N GLU A 141 15.55 -23.37 1.14
CA GLU A 141 15.93 -23.10 2.53
C GLU A 141 14.69 -23.17 3.40
N THR A 142 14.76 -23.93 4.50
CA THR A 142 13.62 -24.15 5.39
C THR A 142 13.98 -23.80 6.83
N ASN A 143 12.98 -23.75 7.69
CA ASN A 143 13.15 -23.49 9.11
C ASN A 143 13.82 -22.13 9.38
N VAL A 144 13.45 -21.11 8.61
CA VAL A 144 13.87 -19.73 8.81
C VAL A 144 12.88 -19.04 9.74
N ASP A 145 13.35 -18.20 10.65
CA ASP A 145 12.49 -17.42 11.53
C ASP A 145 11.47 -16.59 10.71
N ASP A 146 10.21 -16.67 11.07
CA ASP A 146 9.14 -15.87 10.43
C ASP A 146 9.43 -14.36 10.45
N ALA A 147 10.13 -13.87 11.49
CA ALA A 147 10.55 -12.47 11.59
C ALA A 147 11.55 -12.07 10.50
N ALA A 148 12.27 -13.02 9.89
CA ALA A 148 13.19 -12.74 8.78
C ALA A 148 12.46 -12.13 7.58
N MET A 149 11.14 -12.40 7.43
CA MET A 149 10.31 -11.80 6.38
C MET A 149 10.37 -10.28 6.37
N SER A 150 10.45 -9.66 7.55
CA SER A 150 10.53 -8.20 7.68
C SER A 150 11.84 -7.61 7.13
N LYS A 151 12.87 -8.43 7.04
CA LYS A 151 14.22 -8.03 6.60
C LYS A 151 14.56 -8.51 5.19
N THR A 152 13.78 -9.48 4.68
CA THR A 152 14.03 -10.04 3.35
C THR A 152 13.64 -9.05 2.26
N ASP A 153 14.52 -8.85 1.27
CA ASP A 153 14.28 -8.04 0.06
C ASP A 153 13.95 -6.56 0.37
N THR A 154 14.61 -5.98 1.39
CA THR A 154 14.39 -4.57 1.82
C THR A 154 15.41 -3.58 1.27
N GLY A 155 16.46 -4.02 0.57
CA GLY A 155 17.56 -3.16 0.13
C GLY A 155 17.78 -3.13 -1.38
N GLY A 156 17.16 -2.23 -2.12
CA GLY A 156 17.47 -2.02 -3.54
C GLY A 156 16.26 -1.69 -4.44
N ALA A 157 16.51 -1.44 -5.70
CA ALA A 157 15.46 -1.13 -6.67
C ALA A 157 14.53 -2.33 -6.85
N GLY A 158 13.26 -2.17 -6.52
CA GLY A 158 12.25 -3.23 -6.57
C GLY A 158 12.08 -4.03 -5.28
N SER A 159 12.81 -3.66 -4.23
CA SER A 159 12.65 -4.20 -2.88
C SER A 159 11.24 -4.01 -2.30
N ARG A 160 10.95 -4.69 -1.21
CA ARG A 160 9.72 -4.48 -0.44
C ARG A 160 9.77 -3.12 0.23
N SER A 161 8.65 -2.40 0.23
CA SER A 161 8.52 -1.22 1.07
C SER A 161 8.52 -1.63 2.55
N PRO A 162 8.89 -0.74 3.48
CA PRO A 162 8.77 -1.01 4.92
C PRO A 162 7.37 -1.49 5.31
N ALA A 163 6.33 -0.89 4.75
CA ALA A 163 4.95 -1.29 4.97
C ALA A 163 4.66 -2.71 4.47
N THR A 164 5.07 -3.03 3.24
CA THR A 164 4.89 -4.38 2.68
C THR A 164 5.64 -5.41 3.53
N ALA A 165 6.86 -5.11 3.94
CA ALA A 165 7.68 -6.01 4.76
C ALA A 165 7.00 -6.27 6.11
N TRP A 166 6.54 -5.22 6.79
CA TRP A 166 5.86 -5.34 8.09
C TRP A 166 4.52 -6.07 7.98
N CYS A 167 3.65 -5.66 7.04
CA CYS A 167 2.35 -6.29 6.84
C CYS A 167 2.49 -7.79 6.55
N THR A 168 3.46 -8.14 5.69
CA THR A 168 3.73 -9.54 5.36
C THR A 168 4.21 -10.33 6.57
N SER A 169 5.09 -9.76 7.42
CA SER A 169 5.60 -10.42 8.62
C SER A 169 4.53 -10.65 9.68
N ASN A 170 3.61 -9.71 9.81
CA ASN A 170 2.58 -9.74 10.84
C ASN A 170 1.25 -10.35 10.35
N ASN A 171 1.24 -10.94 9.16
CA ASN A 171 0.03 -11.53 8.55
C ASN A 171 -1.13 -10.53 8.40
N VAL A 172 -0.80 -9.27 8.12
CA VAL A 172 -1.75 -8.18 7.89
C VAL A 172 -1.86 -7.91 6.39
N GLU A 173 -3.07 -7.78 5.87
CA GLU A 173 -3.25 -7.38 4.47
C GLU A 173 -2.82 -5.93 4.27
N GLU A 174 -1.94 -5.68 3.29
CA GLU A 174 -1.49 -4.33 2.95
C GLU A 174 -2.57 -3.56 2.17
N HIS A 175 -3.16 -2.57 2.79
CA HIS A 175 -4.05 -1.62 2.15
C HIS A 175 -3.31 -0.32 1.84
N LYS A 176 -3.13 0.00 0.56
CA LYS A 176 -2.40 1.20 0.11
C LYS A 176 -2.91 2.50 0.72
N ASP A 177 -4.22 2.60 0.92
CA ASP A 177 -4.84 3.79 1.49
C ASP A 177 -4.53 3.94 2.98
N ILE A 178 -4.48 2.84 3.73
CA ILE A 178 -4.05 2.82 5.14
C ILE A 178 -2.56 3.15 5.23
N THR A 179 -1.73 2.45 4.46
CA THR A 179 -0.28 2.67 4.40
C THR A 179 0.06 4.15 4.09
N ALA A 180 -0.64 4.75 3.12
CA ALA A 180 -0.40 6.14 2.76
C ALA A 180 -0.73 7.11 3.91
N ARG A 181 -1.78 6.84 4.69
CA ARG A 181 -2.20 7.66 5.82
C ARG A 181 -1.28 7.47 7.03
N VAL A 182 -0.93 6.24 7.36
CA VAL A 182 0.04 5.93 8.43
C VAL A 182 1.38 6.62 8.16
N ASN A 183 1.90 6.50 6.94
CA ASN A 183 3.12 7.20 6.55
C ASN A 183 3.00 8.72 6.64
N ALA A 184 1.83 9.28 6.32
CA ALA A 184 1.60 10.72 6.42
C ALA A 184 1.50 11.19 7.89
N CYS A 185 0.89 10.39 8.78
CA CYS A 185 0.85 10.66 10.22
C CYS A 185 2.27 10.67 10.80
N PHE A 186 3.03 9.63 10.55
CA PHE A 186 4.41 9.50 11.06
C PHE A 186 5.29 10.65 10.54
N ALA A 187 5.24 10.92 9.23
CA ALA A 187 6.01 12.01 8.64
C ALA A 187 5.65 13.38 9.19
N ALA A 188 4.39 13.60 9.59
CA ALA A 188 3.97 14.87 10.19
C ALA A 188 4.53 15.07 11.60
N LEU A 189 4.70 14.00 12.37
CA LEU A 189 5.18 14.09 13.75
C LEU A 189 6.69 13.90 13.87
N VAL A 190 7.29 13.06 13.03
CA VAL A 190 8.73 12.70 13.09
C VAL A 190 9.57 13.47 12.05
N GLY A 191 8.95 13.96 10.97
CA GLY A 191 9.61 14.71 9.90
C GLY A 191 9.97 13.88 8.66
N GLU A 192 9.95 12.56 8.76
CA GLU A 192 10.25 11.64 7.65
C GLU A 192 9.31 10.42 7.65
N ILE A 193 9.18 9.77 6.51
CA ILE A 193 8.41 8.51 6.41
C ILE A 193 9.21 7.35 7.03
N PRO A 194 8.54 6.29 7.54
CA PRO A 194 9.23 5.10 8.03
C PRO A 194 10.16 4.51 6.97
N ARG A 195 11.41 4.25 7.35
CA ARG A 195 12.45 3.69 6.47
C ARG A 195 12.66 2.21 6.67
N THR A 196 12.30 1.70 7.84
CA THR A 196 12.40 0.28 8.20
C THR A 196 11.03 -0.31 8.48
N SER A 197 10.92 -1.64 8.42
CA SER A 197 9.69 -2.34 8.80
C SER A 197 9.35 -2.16 10.29
N GLY A 198 10.35 -2.00 11.17
CA GLY A 198 10.13 -1.69 12.58
C GLY A 198 9.49 -0.34 12.77
N GLU A 199 10.08 0.73 12.20
CA GLU A 199 9.50 2.08 12.24
C GLU A 199 8.10 2.14 11.63
N PHE A 200 7.82 1.35 10.57
CA PHE A 200 6.46 1.26 10.04
C PHE A 200 5.51 0.57 11.02
N GLY A 201 5.98 -0.45 11.73
CA GLY A 201 5.20 -1.13 12.77
C GLY A 201 4.82 -0.18 13.91
N GLU A 202 5.79 0.58 14.43
CA GLU A 202 5.56 1.63 15.44
C GLU A 202 4.55 2.66 14.94
N ALA A 203 4.71 3.15 13.72
CA ALA A 203 3.78 4.08 13.10
C ALA A 203 2.38 3.47 12.91
N TYR A 204 2.30 2.20 12.52
CA TYR A 204 1.04 1.49 12.33
C TYR A 204 0.28 1.38 13.67
N GLU A 205 0.94 0.90 14.71
CA GLU A 205 0.36 0.76 16.05
C GLU A 205 -0.06 2.11 16.65
N ALA A 206 0.73 3.15 16.42
CA ALA A 206 0.43 4.50 16.90
C ALA A 206 -0.82 5.12 16.28
N PHE A 207 -1.08 4.86 14.96
CA PHE A 207 -2.08 5.61 14.21
C PHE A 207 -3.24 4.79 13.65
N ILE A 208 -3.21 3.45 13.68
CA ILE A 208 -4.21 2.62 13.00
C ILE A 208 -5.64 2.88 13.47
N ASP A 209 -5.85 3.09 14.76
CA ASP A 209 -7.17 3.39 15.33
C ASP A 209 -7.72 4.71 14.78
N GLY A 210 -6.89 5.75 14.73
CA GLY A 210 -7.25 7.04 14.16
C GLY A 210 -7.50 6.96 12.66
N VAL A 211 -6.66 6.25 11.94
CA VAL A 211 -6.83 6.04 10.49
C VAL A 211 -8.14 5.30 10.20
N ASN A 212 -8.42 4.21 10.91
CA ASN A 212 -9.66 3.45 10.75
C ASN A 212 -10.90 4.26 11.15
N GLY A 213 -10.80 5.03 12.24
CA GLY A 213 -11.88 5.87 12.74
C GLY A 213 -12.32 6.95 11.77
N VAL A 214 -11.38 7.53 11.00
CA VAL A 214 -11.70 8.59 10.02
C VAL A 214 -11.97 8.07 8.61
N MET A 215 -11.59 6.82 8.30
CA MET A 215 -11.75 6.23 6.96
C MET A 215 -13.16 6.32 6.39
N PRO A 216 -14.25 6.04 7.15
CA PRO A 216 -15.61 6.11 6.63
C PRO A 216 -15.96 7.46 6.00
N GLN A 217 -15.49 8.57 6.61
CA GLN A 217 -15.76 9.93 6.12
C GLN A 217 -14.98 10.23 4.82
N PHE A 218 -13.81 9.60 4.62
CA PHE A 218 -12.91 9.91 3.49
C PHE A 218 -13.02 8.92 2.32
N ALA A 219 -13.53 7.71 2.53
CA ALA A 219 -13.53 6.63 1.53
C ALA A 219 -14.33 6.95 0.25
N ALA A 220 -15.43 7.67 0.37
CA ALA A 220 -16.33 8.00 -0.75
C ALA A 220 -15.88 9.22 -1.57
N HIS A 221 -14.90 10.01 -1.11
CA HIS A 221 -14.61 11.32 -1.67
C HIS A 221 -13.35 11.35 -2.53
N ARG A 222 -13.53 11.25 -3.86
CA ARG A 222 -12.42 11.24 -4.84
C ARG A 222 -11.97 12.63 -5.30
N ALA A 223 -12.75 13.68 -5.08
CA ALA A 223 -12.50 15.02 -5.63
C ALA A 223 -11.47 15.86 -4.82
N GLY A 224 -10.38 15.22 -4.36
CA GLY A 224 -9.29 15.91 -3.66
C GLY A 224 -9.51 16.12 -2.17
N LEU A 225 -10.70 15.84 -1.65
CA LEU A 225 -10.98 15.91 -0.20
C LEU A 225 -10.44 14.69 0.55
N GLY A 226 -10.33 13.52 -0.10
CA GLY A 226 -9.86 12.26 0.50
C GLY A 226 -8.34 12.07 0.50
N ARG A 227 -7.53 13.14 0.42
CA ARG A 227 -6.07 13.02 0.40
C ARG A 227 -5.54 12.40 1.69
N ALA A 228 -4.54 11.53 1.55
CA ALA A 228 -3.91 10.88 2.70
C ALA A 228 -3.34 11.88 3.71
N SER A 229 -2.72 12.97 3.25
CA SER A 229 -2.18 14.05 4.08
C SER A 229 -3.25 14.77 4.89
N ILE A 230 -4.43 14.98 4.33
CA ILE A 230 -5.54 15.61 5.05
C ILE A 230 -6.16 14.64 6.06
N ALA A 231 -6.47 13.40 5.63
CA ALA A 231 -7.01 12.37 6.52
C ALA A 231 -6.06 12.06 7.69
N ALA A 232 -4.74 12.10 7.45
CA ALA A 232 -3.73 11.95 8.48
C ALA A 232 -3.84 13.00 9.59
N ALA A 233 -4.13 14.26 9.25
CA ALA A 233 -4.32 15.31 10.25
C ALA A 233 -5.47 15.00 11.23
N PHE A 234 -6.55 14.41 10.75
CA PHE A 234 -7.65 13.96 11.61
C PHE A 234 -7.25 12.72 12.42
N ALA A 235 -6.56 11.77 11.82
CA ALA A 235 -6.10 10.55 12.50
C ALA A 235 -5.11 10.85 13.64
N ILE A 236 -4.23 11.84 13.48
CA ILE A 236 -3.29 12.28 14.54
C ILE A 236 -4.04 12.80 15.77
N VAL A 237 -5.13 13.55 15.57
CA VAL A 237 -5.90 14.14 16.68
C VAL A 237 -6.91 13.15 17.29
N TRP A 238 -7.06 11.97 16.72
CA TRP A 238 -8.06 10.98 17.13
C TRP A 238 -8.08 10.67 18.62
N LYS A 239 -6.90 10.49 19.22
CA LYS A 239 -6.78 10.16 20.65
C LYS A 239 -7.26 11.26 21.60
N GLU A 240 -7.34 12.51 21.16
CA GLU A 240 -7.82 13.61 21.99
C GLU A 240 -9.35 13.56 22.17
N SER A 241 -10.09 13.37 21.10
CA SER A 241 -11.55 13.27 21.12
C SER A 241 -12.09 12.66 19.83
N PRO A 242 -12.29 11.33 19.74
CA PRO A 242 -12.82 10.68 18.56
C PRO A 242 -14.12 11.30 18.05
N ALA A 243 -15.05 11.62 18.94
CA ALA A 243 -16.34 12.21 18.56
C ALA A 243 -16.21 13.60 17.93
N ALA A 244 -15.34 14.44 18.49
CA ALA A 244 -15.07 15.77 17.92
C ALA A 244 -14.32 15.68 16.59
N VAL A 245 -13.42 14.72 16.42
CA VAL A 245 -12.73 14.45 15.15
C VAL A 245 -13.71 14.01 14.08
N ILE A 246 -14.65 13.09 14.38
CA ILE A 246 -15.68 12.66 13.44
C ILE A 246 -16.54 13.86 13.01
N ALA A 247 -17.04 14.66 13.95
CA ALA A 247 -17.84 15.84 13.65
C ALA A 247 -17.07 16.88 12.80
N ALA A 248 -15.78 17.07 13.07
CA ALA A 248 -14.90 17.92 12.27
C ALA A 248 -14.70 17.36 10.86
N ALA A 249 -14.51 16.03 10.71
CA ALA A 249 -14.36 15.37 9.41
C ALA A 249 -15.63 15.49 8.57
N GLU A 250 -16.81 15.26 9.16
CA GLU A 250 -18.11 15.47 8.49
C GLU A 250 -18.29 16.91 8.05
N SER A 251 -17.96 17.88 8.93
CA SER A 251 -17.99 19.30 8.61
C SER A 251 -17.05 19.66 7.46
N TYR A 252 -15.85 19.07 7.42
CA TYR A 252 -14.90 19.24 6.33
C TYR A 252 -15.45 18.68 5.01
N ILE A 253 -16.00 17.48 5.04
CA ILE A 253 -16.51 16.81 3.84
C ILE A 253 -17.75 17.48 3.28
N THR A 254 -18.70 17.83 4.12
CA THR A 254 -19.97 18.45 3.69
C THR A 254 -19.81 19.93 3.39
N GLY A 255 -19.06 20.66 4.22
CA GLY A 255 -18.95 22.11 4.17
C GLY A 255 -20.27 22.83 4.44
N ALA A 256 -21.31 22.08 4.87
CA ALA A 256 -22.66 22.62 5.04
C ALA A 256 -22.79 23.44 6.33
N ASN A 257 -23.51 24.56 6.26
CA ASN A 257 -23.91 25.39 7.39
C ASN A 257 -22.74 25.90 8.26
N LEU A 258 -21.53 26.01 7.69
CA LEU A 258 -20.36 26.51 8.39
C LEU A 258 -20.18 28.01 8.17
N PRO A 259 -19.86 28.80 9.22
CA PRO A 259 -19.54 30.21 9.04
C PRO A 259 -18.26 30.37 8.19
N PRO A 260 -18.09 31.50 7.47
CA PRO A 260 -17.00 31.71 6.50
C PRO A 260 -15.59 31.52 7.08
N LYS A 261 -15.40 31.70 8.38
CA LYS A 261 -14.11 31.55 9.06
C LYS A 261 -13.96 30.24 9.82
N HIS A 262 -14.89 29.32 9.64
CA HIS A 262 -14.80 28.01 10.29
C HIS A 262 -13.57 27.24 9.79
N PRO A 263 -12.74 26.64 10.68
CA PRO A 263 -11.51 25.94 10.28
C PRO A 263 -11.73 24.87 9.20
N MET A 264 -12.80 24.10 9.31
CA MET A 264 -13.12 23.03 8.35
C MET A 264 -13.54 23.57 6.98
N LEU A 265 -14.22 24.72 6.91
CA LEU A 265 -14.53 25.35 5.63
C LEU A 265 -13.27 25.91 4.97
N VAL A 266 -12.37 26.52 5.75
CA VAL A 266 -11.06 27.00 5.27
C VAL A 266 -10.23 25.84 4.70
N LEU A 267 -10.14 24.71 5.44
CA LEU A 267 -9.43 23.52 5.00
C LEU A 267 -10.03 22.94 3.72
N ARG A 268 -11.36 22.80 3.68
CA ARG A 268 -12.09 22.30 2.50
C ARG A 268 -11.80 23.13 1.25
N ASN A 269 -11.94 24.44 1.35
CA ASN A 269 -11.74 25.34 0.22
C ASN A 269 -10.30 25.33 -0.28
N SER A 270 -9.31 25.23 0.61
CA SER A 270 -7.91 25.08 0.23
C SER A 270 -7.63 23.74 -0.46
N SER A 271 -8.24 22.65 0.00
CA SER A 271 -8.10 21.33 -0.59
C SER A 271 -8.71 21.25 -2.00
N LEU A 272 -9.88 21.86 -2.20
CA LEU A 272 -10.53 21.92 -3.51
C LEU A 272 -9.72 22.76 -4.51
N ARG A 273 -9.19 23.93 -4.10
CA ARG A 273 -8.30 24.73 -4.95
C ARG A 273 -7.06 23.97 -5.37
N ALA A 274 -6.37 23.33 -4.42
CA ALA A 274 -5.18 22.55 -4.72
C ALA A 274 -5.46 21.38 -5.67
N SER A 275 -6.69 20.86 -5.68
CA SER A 275 -7.12 19.83 -6.63
C SER A 275 -7.38 20.38 -8.02
N SER A 276 -8.02 21.55 -8.13
CA SER A 276 -8.31 22.20 -9.42
C SER A 276 -7.04 22.66 -10.14
N GLU A 277 -6.03 23.11 -9.40
CA GLU A 277 -4.74 23.54 -9.93
C GLU A 277 -3.84 22.38 -10.38
N ARG A 278 -4.32 21.13 -10.36
CA ARG A 278 -3.56 19.91 -10.72
C ARG A 278 -2.14 19.89 -10.12
N ARG A 279 -1.96 20.38 -8.93
CA ARG A 279 -0.69 20.28 -8.19
C ARG A 279 -0.46 18.83 -7.78
N THR A 280 -0.17 18.00 -8.79
CA THR A 280 0.24 16.61 -8.60
C THR A 280 1.74 16.59 -8.41
N GLY A 281 2.23 15.95 -7.34
CA GLY A 281 3.64 15.59 -7.25
C GLY A 281 4.49 16.41 -6.30
N GLY A 282 3.98 16.75 -5.13
CA GLY A 282 4.85 17.12 -4.02
C GLY A 282 5.53 15.90 -3.44
N GLY A 283 6.87 15.92 -3.28
CA GLY A 283 7.61 14.91 -2.50
C GLY A 283 7.15 14.87 -1.04
N THR A 284 7.75 14.01 -0.23
CA THR A 284 7.42 13.85 1.20
C THR A 284 7.32 15.18 1.95
N ARG A 285 8.28 16.09 1.74
CA ARG A 285 8.28 17.41 2.37
C ARG A 285 7.02 18.24 2.09
N ALA A 286 6.52 18.23 0.86
CA ALA A 286 5.30 18.96 0.52
C ALA A 286 4.05 18.34 1.15
N ARG A 287 3.99 17.02 1.23
CA ARG A 287 2.89 16.30 1.89
C ARG A 287 2.90 16.54 3.41
N THR A 288 4.07 16.51 4.03
CA THR A 288 4.24 16.83 5.46
C THR A 288 3.76 18.26 5.75
N ALA A 289 4.14 19.24 4.93
CA ALA A 289 3.66 20.62 5.07
C ALA A 289 2.14 20.75 4.90
N GLU A 290 1.54 19.99 3.97
CA GLU A 290 0.08 19.92 3.80
C GLU A 290 -0.58 19.33 5.05
N THR A 291 -0.03 18.24 5.61
CA THR A 291 -0.54 17.63 6.84
C THR A 291 -0.45 18.59 8.02
N HIS A 292 0.67 19.30 8.19
CA HIS A 292 0.82 20.31 9.26
C HIS A 292 -0.19 21.46 9.13
N GLY A 293 -0.42 21.95 7.91
CA GLY A 293 -1.43 22.96 7.65
C GLY A 293 -2.84 22.47 8.01
N ALA A 294 -3.17 21.25 7.63
CA ALA A 294 -4.44 20.62 7.97
C ALA A 294 -4.55 20.36 9.47
N LEU A 295 -3.51 19.84 10.12
CA LEU A 295 -3.47 19.55 11.55
C LEU A 295 -3.78 20.78 12.40
N SER A 296 -3.20 21.91 12.05
CA SER A 296 -3.45 23.18 12.71
C SER A 296 -4.95 23.60 12.68
N LEU A 297 -5.64 23.31 11.57
CA LEU A 297 -7.07 23.61 11.42
C LEU A 297 -7.96 22.58 12.11
N VAL A 298 -7.56 21.29 12.07
CA VAL A 298 -8.29 20.23 12.77
C VAL A 298 -8.23 20.43 14.28
N LEU A 299 -7.05 20.73 14.83
CA LEU A 299 -6.89 21.07 16.25
C LEU A 299 -7.78 22.27 16.64
N ALA A 300 -7.79 23.34 15.84
CA ALA A 300 -8.64 24.48 16.10
C ALA A 300 -10.13 24.12 16.11
N ALA A 301 -10.59 23.27 15.20
CA ALA A 301 -11.98 22.81 15.15
C ALA A 301 -12.34 21.94 16.36
N VAL A 302 -11.49 20.97 16.70
CA VAL A 302 -11.70 20.05 17.84
C VAL A 302 -11.70 20.82 19.17
N GLN A 303 -10.88 21.87 19.29
CA GLN A 303 -10.81 22.73 20.48
C GLN A 303 -11.87 23.86 20.48
N GLY A 304 -12.75 23.92 19.50
CA GLY A 304 -13.78 24.98 19.41
C GLY A 304 -13.22 26.37 19.11
N LYS A 305 -11.98 26.47 18.60
CA LYS A 305 -11.32 27.76 18.30
C LYS A 305 -11.55 28.14 16.84
N GLY A 306 -11.97 29.39 16.62
CA GLY A 306 -12.04 29.96 15.26
C GLY A 306 -10.64 30.23 14.70
N ARG A 307 -10.37 29.84 13.44
CA ARG A 307 -9.11 30.12 12.74
C ARG A 307 -9.35 30.49 11.28
N THR A 308 -8.66 31.51 10.80
CA THR A 308 -8.95 32.13 9.50
C THR A 308 -7.96 31.78 8.39
N GLN A 309 -6.82 31.12 8.69
CA GLN A 309 -5.76 30.89 7.70
C GLN A 309 -5.28 29.42 7.69
N SER A 310 -5.20 28.84 6.48
CA SER A 310 -4.67 27.50 6.24
C SER A 310 -3.13 27.42 6.12
N LYS A 311 -2.43 28.55 6.20
CA LYS A 311 -1.00 28.64 5.86
C LYS A 311 -0.04 28.50 7.06
N GLY A 312 -0.54 28.30 8.26
CA GLY A 312 0.33 28.09 9.43
C GLY A 312 0.54 26.61 9.72
N ALA A 313 1.78 26.18 9.93
CA ALA A 313 2.05 24.88 10.54
C ALA A 313 1.41 24.81 11.94
N ALA A 314 1.11 23.60 12.42
CA ALA A 314 0.75 23.41 13.82
C ALA A 314 1.91 23.91 14.72
N PRO A 315 1.62 24.56 15.86
CA PRO A 315 2.64 24.98 16.79
C PRO A 315 3.55 23.81 17.19
N ALA A 316 4.85 24.06 17.38
CA ALA A 316 5.81 23.02 17.75
C ALA A 316 5.41 22.31 19.06
N ALA A 317 4.86 23.06 20.03
CA ALA A 317 4.35 22.50 21.28
C ALA A 317 3.19 21.51 21.06
N ASP A 318 2.29 21.76 20.09
CA ASP A 318 1.23 20.82 19.76
C ASP A 318 1.78 19.57 19.09
N ILE A 319 2.78 19.72 18.22
CA ILE A 319 3.45 18.58 17.57
C ILE A 319 4.11 17.69 18.63
N GLU A 320 4.86 18.26 19.57
CA GLU A 320 5.53 17.50 20.61
C GLU A 320 4.53 16.78 21.52
N ARG A 321 3.51 17.48 21.97
CA ARG A 321 2.43 16.89 22.77
C ARG A 321 1.75 15.70 22.03
N LEU A 322 1.52 15.83 20.74
CA LEU A 322 0.93 14.74 19.93
C LEU A 322 1.89 13.59 19.72
N ARG A 323 3.20 13.85 19.57
CA ARG A 323 4.24 12.80 19.55
C ARG A 323 4.20 11.98 20.84
N GLU A 324 4.27 12.63 21.98
CA GLU A 324 4.18 11.97 23.29
C GLU A 324 2.88 11.16 23.43
N ALA A 325 1.73 11.71 23.02
CA ALA A 325 0.44 11.02 23.08
C ALA A 325 0.40 9.75 22.20
N HIS A 326 1.21 9.69 21.14
CA HIS A 326 1.32 8.55 20.26
C HIS A 326 2.50 7.63 20.60
N GLY A 327 3.32 7.97 21.60
CA GLY A 327 4.47 7.19 22.02
C GLY A 327 5.64 7.23 21.03
N LEU A 328 5.83 8.35 20.35
CA LEU A 328 6.84 8.57 19.30
C LEU A 328 7.95 9.49 19.76
#